data_e42fe6f5a0e368979e46a9f45c1a346b
#
_entry.id   e42fe6f5a0e368979e46a9f45c1a346b
#
_cell.length_a   1.000
_cell.length_b   1.000
_cell.length_c   1.000
_cell.angle_alpha   90.00
_cell.angle_beta   90.00
_cell.angle_gamma   90.00
#
_symmetry.space_group_name_H-M   'P 1'
#
loop_
_entity.id
_entity.type
_entity.pdbx_description
1 polymer ?
#
loop_
_entity_poly.entity_id
_entity_poly.type
_entity_poly.pdbx_seq_one_letter_code
_entity_poly.pdbx_strand_id
1 'polypeptide(L)'
;MKSIKRIGLCISLLILSIFVTSCDGDNKIIGDSKETQIKKSFSKTLDMYPIKNLEDLYDKEGYRDGEFKKGDKGMWTIYTDFAKGNKSDELDDEGMVLNLDRNTRTAKGYYFVKKFYEKDKLPDRKNYKVEMKNNKIILLDKVEDPNLKKRIENFKFFGQYANFKDLENYNNGDVSINWNVPSYDVEYKMSNKDENVKQLRSRYNIPTDKAPMLKMHIDGDLKGSSVGYKRLEIDFSKEGRDISVIDYLSYKPAKK
;
A
#
# COMPACT_ATOMS: atom_id res chain seq x y z
N MET A 1 36.59 -30.22 89.00
CA MET A 1 36.50 -28.82 88.58
C MET A 1 35.63 -28.77 87.37
N LYS A 2 34.62 -27.92 87.39
CA LYS A 2 33.37 -27.98 86.61
C LYS A 2 33.56 -27.62 85.15
N SER A 3 33.15 -28.54 84.23
CA SER A 3 33.01 -28.31 82.84
C SER A 3 31.62 -27.73 82.55
N ILE A 4 31.56 -26.54 81.98
CA ILE A 4 30.35 -25.89 81.61
C ILE A 4 30.06 -26.29 80.16
N LYS A 5 29.04 -27.12 79.98
CA LYS A 5 28.48 -27.41 78.66
C LYS A 5 27.78 -26.21 78.17
N ARG A 6 28.27 -25.60 77.07
CA ARG A 6 27.56 -24.61 76.31
C ARG A 6 26.61 -25.31 75.35
N ILE A 7 25.35 -25.21 75.62
CA ILE A 7 24.28 -25.60 74.74
C ILE A 7 24.23 -24.58 73.60
N GLY A 8 24.71 -25.00 72.46
CA GLY A 8 24.56 -24.22 71.25
C GLY A 8 23.10 -24.30 70.76
N LEU A 9 22.39 -23.23 70.94
CA LEU A 9 21.05 -23.06 70.33
C LEU A 9 21.22 -22.92 68.86
N CYS A 10 21.02 -23.98 68.06
CA CYS A 10 20.89 -23.92 66.64
C CYS A 10 19.56 -23.31 66.34
N ILE A 11 19.51 -22.00 66.14
CA ILE A 11 18.41 -21.32 65.49
C ILE A 11 18.52 -21.65 63.98
N SER A 12 17.86 -22.72 63.61
CA SER A 12 17.65 -22.95 62.19
C SER A 12 16.73 -21.87 61.70
N LEU A 13 17.31 -20.84 61.14
CA LEU A 13 16.59 -19.89 60.27
C LEU A 13 16.08 -20.68 59.07
N LEU A 14 14.84 -21.13 59.13
CA LEU A 14 14.05 -21.52 57.98
C LEU A 14 13.87 -20.25 57.17
N ILE A 15 14.82 -20.02 56.27
CA ILE A 15 14.58 -19.05 55.17
C ILE A 15 13.52 -19.68 54.32
N LEU A 16 12.27 -19.31 54.64
CA LEU A 16 11.15 -19.54 53.78
C LEU A 16 11.42 -18.65 52.55
N SER A 17 12.13 -19.22 51.58
CA SER A 17 12.19 -18.64 50.24
C SER A 17 10.78 -18.66 49.70
N ILE A 18 10.05 -17.58 49.97
CA ILE A 18 8.88 -17.20 49.21
C ILE A 18 9.40 -16.99 47.79
N PHE A 19 9.30 -18.03 46.97
CA PHE A 19 9.29 -17.87 45.54
C PHE A 19 8.02 -17.02 45.28
N VAL A 20 8.20 -15.72 45.38
CA VAL A 20 7.35 -14.82 44.64
C VAL A 20 7.63 -15.22 43.19
N THR A 21 6.86 -16.16 42.67
CA THR A 21 6.60 -16.20 41.25
C THR A 21 5.97 -14.85 40.97
N SER A 22 6.84 -13.87 40.72
CA SER A 22 6.44 -12.72 39.94
C SER A 22 5.88 -13.32 38.63
N CYS A 23 4.57 -13.62 38.65
CA CYS A 23 3.84 -13.43 37.44
C CYS A 23 4.04 -11.95 37.13
N ASP A 24 5.10 -11.64 36.40
CA ASP A 24 5.06 -10.55 35.50
C ASP A 24 3.83 -10.84 34.63
N GLY A 25 2.69 -10.55 35.20
CA GLY A 25 1.58 -10.14 34.41
C GLY A 25 2.11 -8.96 33.66
N ASP A 26 2.71 -9.25 32.48
CA ASP A 26 2.79 -8.33 31.40
C ASP A 26 1.36 -7.78 31.25
N ASN A 27 1.07 -6.71 31.97
CA ASN A 27 0.18 -5.70 31.52
C ASN A 27 0.89 -5.10 30.28
N LYS A 28 1.12 -5.94 29.26
CA LYS A 28 1.15 -5.49 27.92
C LYS A 28 -0.13 -4.72 27.78
N ILE A 29 -0.04 -3.41 27.88
CA ILE A 29 -0.94 -2.54 27.16
C ILE A 29 -0.98 -3.20 25.80
N ILE A 30 -2.09 -3.90 25.52
CA ILE A 30 -2.27 -4.64 24.25
C ILE A 30 -2.39 -3.56 23.19
N GLY A 31 -1.23 -3.00 22.85
CA GLY A 31 -1.13 -2.13 21.67
C GLY A 31 -1.38 -3.03 20.46
N ASP A 32 -2.13 -2.50 19.50
CA ASP A 32 -2.35 -3.20 18.24
C ASP A 32 -1.03 -3.76 17.68
N SER A 33 -1.10 -4.98 17.17
CA SER A 33 0.05 -5.56 16.45
C SER A 33 0.49 -4.64 15.31
N LYS A 34 1.74 -4.75 14.84
CA LYS A 34 2.19 -3.95 13.70
C LYS A 34 1.35 -4.21 12.44
N GLU A 35 0.97 -5.44 12.22
CA GLU A 35 0.02 -5.81 11.17
C GLU A 35 -1.28 -5.02 11.28
N THR A 36 -1.88 -4.97 12.48
CA THR A 36 -3.10 -4.21 12.73
C THR A 36 -2.89 -2.72 12.52
N GLN A 37 -1.76 -2.16 12.96
CA GLN A 37 -1.43 -0.75 12.77
C GLN A 37 -1.29 -0.40 11.28
N ILE A 38 -0.65 -1.26 10.48
CA ILE A 38 -0.53 -1.10 9.02
C ILE A 38 -1.93 -1.13 8.39
N LYS A 39 -2.74 -2.15 8.69
CA LYS A 39 -4.12 -2.24 8.16
C LYS A 39 -4.95 -1.00 8.50
N LYS A 40 -4.92 -0.54 9.74
CA LYS A 40 -5.61 0.70 10.17
C LYS A 40 -5.12 1.93 9.43
N SER A 41 -3.83 2.00 9.13
CA SER A 41 -3.28 3.10 8.34
C SER A 41 -3.80 3.09 6.91
N PHE A 42 -3.98 1.92 6.31
CA PHE A 42 -4.52 1.74 4.97
C PHE A 42 -6.04 1.92 4.89
N SER A 43 -6.78 1.51 5.92
CA SER A 43 -8.26 1.53 5.91
C SER A 43 -8.79 2.90 5.54
N LYS A 44 -8.17 3.97 6.03
CA LYS A 44 -8.54 5.35 5.71
C LYS A 44 -8.62 5.66 4.20
N THR A 45 -7.80 4.99 3.40
CA THR A 45 -7.81 5.11 1.94
C THR A 45 -8.70 4.06 1.31
N LEU A 46 -8.59 2.82 1.78
CA LEU A 46 -9.30 1.68 1.20
C LEU A 46 -10.80 1.70 1.48
N ASP A 47 -11.25 2.40 2.52
CA ASP A 47 -12.67 2.67 2.79
C ASP A 47 -13.33 3.50 1.67
N MET A 48 -12.54 4.22 0.89
CA MET A 48 -13.04 4.94 -0.29
C MET A 48 -13.21 4.04 -1.51
N TYR A 49 -12.60 2.85 -1.53
CA TYR A 49 -12.67 1.94 -2.67
C TYR A 49 -13.98 1.12 -2.67
N PRO A 50 -14.60 0.91 -3.81
CA PRO A 50 -14.27 1.46 -5.13
C PRO A 50 -14.74 2.92 -5.32
N ILE A 51 -13.84 3.76 -5.85
CA ILE A 51 -14.15 5.14 -6.23
C ILE A 51 -14.77 5.13 -7.63
N LYS A 52 -16.04 4.80 -7.73
CA LYS A 52 -16.73 4.62 -9.03
C LYS A 52 -16.74 5.87 -9.89
N ASN A 53 -16.85 7.02 -9.25
CA ASN A 53 -16.78 8.33 -9.91
C ASN A 53 -15.60 9.11 -9.36
N LEU A 54 -14.56 9.34 -10.18
CA LEU A 54 -13.36 10.06 -9.75
C LEU A 54 -13.66 11.53 -9.39
N GLU A 55 -14.74 12.12 -9.89
CA GLU A 55 -15.13 13.50 -9.56
C GLU A 55 -15.57 13.65 -8.10
N ASP A 56 -15.96 12.55 -7.43
CA ASP A 56 -16.28 12.55 -5.99
C ASP A 56 -15.07 12.98 -5.14
N LEU A 57 -13.85 12.78 -5.65
CA LEU A 57 -12.62 13.23 -4.98
C LEU A 57 -12.48 14.75 -4.90
N TYR A 58 -13.15 15.52 -5.75
CA TYR A 58 -13.16 16.99 -5.64
C TYR A 58 -13.84 17.47 -4.35
N ASP A 59 -14.79 16.71 -3.86
CA ASP A 59 -15.56 17.06 -2.67
C ASP A 59 -15.09 16.28 -1.43
N LYS A 60 -14.18 15.31 -1.61
CA LYS A 60 -13.63 14.50 -0.55
C LYS A 60 -12.42 15.18 0.09
N GLU A 61 -12.50 15.50 1.38
CA GLU A 61 -11.34 15.94 2.17
C GLU A 61 -10.40 14.78 2.41
N GLY A 62 -9.10 15.01 2.18
CA GLY A 62 -8.07 14.07 2.53
C GLY A 62 -7.38 14.43 3.85
N TYR A 63 -6.38 13.68 4.22
CA TYR A 63 -5.60 13.93 5.42
C TYR A 63 -4.55 14.99 5.17
N ARG A 64 -4.42 15.94 6.12
CA ARG A 64 -3.49 17.05 6.05
C ARG A 64 -2.31 16.81 6.97
N ASP A 65 -1.36 16.00 6.53
CA ASP A 65 -0.12 15.74 7.28
C ASP A 65 0.97 16.78 7.01
N GLY A 66 0.81 17.54 5.94
CA GLY A 66 1.75 18.60 5.54
C GLY A 66 1.17 19.98 5.73
N GLU A 67 1.98 20.98 5.45
CA GLU A 67 1.55 22.37 5.46
C GLU A 67 0.68 22.70 4.25
N PHE A 68 -0.53 23.17 4.53
CA PHE A 68 -1.46 23.71 3.56
C PHE A 68 -1.56 25.23 3.75
N LYS A 69 -1.55 25.98 2.67
CA LYS A 69 -1.87 27.40 2.74
C LYS A 69 -3.31 27.60 3.16
N LYS A 70 -3.60 28.69 3.83
CA LYS A 70 -4.96 29.05 4.21
C LYS A 70 -5.86 29.06 2.96
N GLY A 71 -6.94 28.28 2.99
CA GLY A 71 -7.88 28.14 1.88
C GLY A 71 -7.50 27.13 0.81
N ASP A 72 -6.31 26.53 0.85
CA ASP A 72 -5.94 25.45 -0.06
C ASP A 72 -6.73 24.18 0.27
N LYS A 73 -7.51 23.72 -0.72
CA LYS A 73 -8.33 22.50 -0.62
C LYS A 73 -7.55 21.21 -0.92
N GLY A 74 -6.29 21.35 -1.35
CA GLY A 74 -5.45 20.23 -1.69
C GLY A 74 -5.79 19.52 -2.99
N MET A 75 -5.05 18.47 -3.26
CA MET A 75 -5.09 17.71 -4.50
C MET A 75 -5.02 16.21 -4.19
N TRP A 76 -5.89 15.43 -4.81
CA TRP A 76 -5.75 13.99 -4.87
C TRP A 76 -4.87 13.59 -6.06
N THR A 77 -4.03 12.59 -5.85
CA THR A 77 -3.31 11.90 -6.92
C THR A 77 -3.71 10.43 -6.88
N ILE A 78 -4.25 9.92 -7.96
CA ILE A 78 -4.53 8.50 -8.16
C ILE A 78 -3.57 7.93 -9.19
N TYR A 79 -3.07 6.75 -8.91
CA TYR A 79 -2.09 6.06 -9.74
C TYR A 79 -2.43 4.58 -9.81
N THR A 80 -2.30 4.00 -10.99
CA THR A 80 -2.31 2.55 -11.19
C THR A 80 -1.38 2.22 -12.35
N ASP A 81 -0.55 1.20 -12.19
CA ASP A 81 0.22 0.62 -13.27
C ASP A 81 0.07 -0.90 -13.33
N PHE A 82 0.48 -1.43 -14.44
CA PHE A 82 0.59 -2.86 -14.71
C PHE A 82 1.96 -3.13 -15.33
N ALA A 83 2.78 -3.85 -14.62
CA ALA A 83 4.10 -4.27 -15.05
C ALA A 83 4.07 -5.74 -15.47
N LYS A 84 4.72 -6.05 -16.59
CA LYS A 84 4.81 -7.41 -17.12
C LYS A 84 6.20 -7.68 -17.69
N GLY A 85 6.92 -8.57 -17.05
CA GLY A 85 8.21 -9.09 -17.52
C GLY A 85 8.04 -10.09 -18.67
N ASN A 86 8.94 -10.00 -19.62
CA ASN A 86 9.11 -10.93 -20.72
C ASN A 86 10.22 -11.94 -20.39
N LYS A 87 10.27 -13.07 -21.12
CA LYS A 87 11.32 -14.09 -20.95
C LYS A 87 12.73 -13.60 -21.32
N SER A 88 12.82 -12.45 -21.98
CA SER A 88 14.08 -11.80 -22.44
C SER A 88 14.58 -10.75 -21.46
N ASP A 89 14.20 -10.83 -20.16
CA ASP A 89 14.61 -9.88 -19.12
C ASP A 89 14.24 -8.41 -19.42
N GLU A 90 13.20 -8.24 -20.25
CA GLU A 90 12.57 -6.96 -20.49
C GLU A 90 11.29 -6.85 -19.63
N LEU A 91 11.05 -5.67 -19.07
CA LEU A 91 9.84 -5.35 -18.34
C LEU A 91 9.08 -4.23 -19.07
N ASP A 92 7.88 -4.55 -19.50
CA ASP A 92 6.92 -3.56 -19.98
C ASP A 92 6.08 -3.06 -18.79
N ASP A 93 5.99 -1.75 -18.61
CA ASP A 93 5.23 -1.12 -17.54
C ASP A 93 4.35 -0.01 -18.15
N GLU A 94 3.04 -0.14 -18.00
CA GLU A 94 2.09 0.85 -18.48
C GLU A 94 1.07 1.21 -17.40
N GLY A 95 0.70 2.47 -17.34
CA GLY A 95 -0.22 2.94 -16.32
C GLY A 95 -0.61 4.41 -16.48
N MET A 96 -1.32 4.92 -15.48
CA MET A 96 -1.77 6.30 -15.47
C MET A 96 -1.59 6.92 -14.11
N VAL A 97 -1.21 8.20 -14.10
CA VAL A 97 -1.32 9.09 -12.96
C VAL A 97 -2.28 10.21 -13.30
N LEU A 98 -3.20 10.51 -12.38
CA LEU A 98 -4.14 11.61 -12.53
C LEU A 98 -4.12 12.45 -11.24
N ASN A 99 -3.92 13.76 -11.40
CA ASN A 99 -3.94 14.73 -10.31
C ASN A 99 -5.27 15.50 -10.37
N LEU A 100 -6.06 15.40 -9.30
CA LEU A 100 -7.37 16.03 -9.16
C LEU A 100 -7.26 17.22 -8.22
N ASP A 101 -7.14 18.42 -8.76
CA ASP A 101 -7.05 19.67 -8.00
C ASP A 101 -8.45 20.06 -7.51
N ARG A 102 -8.62 20.08 -6.19
CA ARG A 102 -9.89 20.45 -5.54
C ARG A 102 -10.16 21.94 -5.56
N ASN A 103 -9.11 22.77 -5.68
CA ASN A 103 -9.28 24.23 -5.74
C ASN A 103 -9.93 24.65 -7.07
N THR A 104 -9.47 24.05 -8.15
CA THR A 104 -9.93 24.36 -9.51
C THR A 104 -10.96 23.39 -10.05
N ARG A 105 -11.18 22.27 -9.36
CA ARG A 105 -12.01 21.13 -9.82
C ARG A 105 -11.60 20.65 -11.20
N THR A 106 -10.31 20.52 -11.41
CA THR A 106 -9.74 20.00 -12.68
C THR A 106 -8.89 18.77 -12.40
N ALA A 107 -8.87 17.85 -13.34
CA ALA A 107 -8.02 16.67 -13.27
C ALA A 107 -7.17 16.56 -14.52
N LYS A 108 -5.85 16.47 -14.31
CA LYS A 108 -4.85 16.36 -15.37
C LYS A 108 -3.77 15.35 -14.98
N GLY A 109 -3.21 14.70 -15.97
CA GLY A 109 -2.17 13.72 -15.74
C GLY A 109 -1.56 13.21 -17.03
N TYR A 110 -1.09 11.99 -16.98
CA TYR A 110 -0.56 11.32 -18.16
C TYR A 110 -0.69 9.80 -18.04
N TYR A 111 -0.93 9.16 -19.14
CA TYR A 111 -0.70 7.74 -19.34
C TYR A 111 0.74 7.54 -19.76
N PHE A 112 1.40 6.53 -19.23
CA PHE A 112 2.78 6.23 -19.57
C PHE A 112 2.91 4.80 -20.07
N VAL A 113 3.90 4.64 -20.96
CA VAL A 113 4.43 3.34 -21.37
C VAL A 113 5.93 3.40 -21.13
N LYS A 114 6.46 2.44 -20.38
CA LYS A 114 7.87 2.29 -20.09
C LYS A 114 8.32 0.92 -20.54
N LYS A 115 9.52 0.82 -21.02
CA LYS A 115 10.18 -0.44 -21.32
C LYS A 115 11.54 -0.45 -20.67
N PHE A 116 11.74 -1.37 -19.77
CA PHE A 116 13.02 -1.61 -19.12
C PHE A 116 13.75 -2.74 -19.86
N TYR A 117 15.06 -2.62 -19.92
CA TYR A 117 15.93 -3.59 -20.59
C TYR A 117 16.98 -4.10 -19.60
N GLU A 118 17.42 -5.34 -19.76
CA GLU A 118 18.63 -5.78 -19.07
C GLU A 118 19.85 -4.99 -19.53
N LYS A 119 20.79 -4.78 -18.57
CA LYS A 119 22.16 -4.24 -18.78
C LYS A 119 22.24 -2.89 -19.50
N ASP A 120 22.58 -1.87 -18.72
CA ASP A 120 23.12 -0.56 -19.13
C ASP A 120 22.32 0.25 -20.17
N LYS A 121 21.19 -0.23 -20.62
CA LYS A 121 20.29 0.53 -21.49
C LYS A 121 19.29 1.29 -20.65
N LEU A 122 19.24 2.62 -20.85
CA LEU A 122 18.22 3.45 -20.22
C LEU A 122 16.80 2.99 -20.62
N PRO A 123 15.84 3.04 -19.68
CA PRO A 123 14.46 2.70 -19.99
C PRO A 123 13.89 3.65 -21.05
N ASP A 124 13.21 3.10 -22.02
CA ASP A 124 12.36 3.89 -22.91
C ASP A 124 11.11 4.30 -22.14
N ARG A 125 10.74 5.59 -22.20
CA ARG A 125 9.54 6.10 -21.58
C ARG A 125 8.80 7.03 -22.51
N LYS A 126 7.51 6.80 -22.67
CA LYS A 126 6.62 7.69 -23.40
C LYS A 126 5.42 8.05 -22.53
N ASN A 127 5.14 9.35 -22.42
CA ASN A 127 4.02 9.86 -21.67
C ASN A 127 3.02 10.48 -22.65
N TYR A 128 1.73 10.27 -22.39
CA TYR A 128 0.61 10.82 -23.16
C TYR A 128 -0.25 11.64 -22.21
N LYS A 129 -0.37 12.93 -22.46
CA LYS A 129 -1.12 13.85 -21.61
C LYS A 129 -2.60 13.51 -21.64
N VAL A 130 -3.22 13.53 -20.50
CA VAL A 130 -4.66 13.28 -20.34
C VAL A 130 -5.28 14.33 -19.42
N GLU A 131 -6.57 14.54 -19.59
CA GLU A 131 -7.43 15.20 -18.62
C GLU A 131 -8.63 14.30 -18.30
N MET A 132 -9.34 14.59 -17.22
CA MET A 132 -10.59 13.91 -16.90
C MET A 132 -11.71 14.94 -16.82
N LYS A 133 -12.82 14.65 -17.49
CA LYS A 133 -14.09 15.39 -17.44
C LYS A 133 -15.25 14.43 -17.42
N ASN A 134 -16.23 14.70 -16.57
CA ASN A 134 -17.43 13.86 -16.43
C ASN A 134 -17.06 12.38 -16.22
N ASN A 135 -16.07 12.13 -15.34
CA ASN A 135 -15.55 10.80 -15.04
C ASN A 135 -15.01 10.02 -16.26
N LYS A 136 -14.62 10.71 -17.33
CA LYS A 136 -14.04 10.13 -18.54
C LYS A 136 -12.64 10.67 -18.78
N ILE A 137 -11.73 9.78 -19.12
CA ILE A 137 -10.38 10.15 -19.54
C ILE A 137 -10.43 10.65 -20.98
N ILE A 138 -9.80 11.78 -21.21
CA ILE A 138 -9.67 12.44 -22.52
C ILE A 138 -8.19 12.53 -22.84
N LEU A 139 -7.77 11.91 -23.93
CA LEU A 139 -6.41 12.00 -24.44
C LEU A 139 -6.19 13.36 -25.11
N LEU A 140 -5.15 14.08 -24.70
CA LEU A 140 -4.82 15.40 -25.24
C LEU A 140 -3.76 15.36 -26.35
N ASP A 141 -2.90 14.34 -26.32
CA ASP A 141 -1.85 14.19 -27.33
C ASP A 141 -2.39 13.45 -28.57
N LYS A 142 -1.80 13.74 -29.72
CA LYS A 142 -2.10 13.00 -30.95
C LYS A 142 -1.47 11.61 -30.86
N VAL A 143 -2.29 10.57 -30.99
CA VAL A 143 -1.89 9.17 -31.04
C VAL A 143 -2.42 8.55 -32.32
N GLU A 144 -1.52 7.99 -33.14
CA GLU A 144 -1.89 7.39 -34.43
C GLU A 144 -2.39 5.95 -34.27
N ASP A 145 -1.88 5.22 -33.26
CA ASP A 145 -2.33 3.86 -32.95
C ASP A 145 -3.73 3.89 -32.29
N PRO A 146 -4.77 3.41 -32.97
CA PRO A 146 -6.14 3.44 -32.44
C PRO A 146 -6.31 2.52 -31.23
N ASN A 147 -5.52 1.45 -31.11
CA ASN A 147 -5.58 0.53 -29.98
C ASN A 147 -4.99 1.19 -28.71
N LEU A 148 -3.88 1.89 -28.85
CA LEU A 148 -3.29 2.65 -27.75
C LEU A 148 -4.25 3.78 -27.32
N LYS A 149 -4.82 4.54 -28.26
CA LYS A 149 -5.80 5.56 -27.96
C LYS A 149 -6.97 4.98 -27.17
N LYS A 150 -7.53 3.85 -27.61
CA LYS A 150 -8.63 3.17 -26.93
C LYS A 150 -8.23 2.69 -25.54
N ARG A 151 -7.01 2.17 -25.34
CA ARG A 151 -6.50 1.78 -24.01
C ARG A 151 -6.44 2.98 -23.08
N ILE A 152 -5.93 4.12 -23.54
CA ILE A 152 -5.81 5.34 -22.72
C ILE A 152 -7.20 5.85 -22.32
N GLU A 153 -8.10 6.03 -23.27
CA GLU A 153 -9.43 6.61 -23.04
C GLU A 153 -10.34 5.70 -22.19
N ASN A 154 -10.14 4.39 -22.26
CA ASN A 154 -10.88 3.41 -21.45
C ASN A 154 -10.13 2.95 -20.19
N PHE A 155 -9.01 3.60 -19.86
CA PHE A 155 -8.24 3.23 -18.66
C PHE A 155 -9.11 3.36 -17.41
N LYS A 156 -8.96 2.39 -16.50
CA LYS A 156 -9.61 2.40 -15.21
C LYS A 156 -8.55 2.16 -14.14
N PHE A 157 -8.45 3.09 -13.21
CA PHE A 157 -7.61 2.92 -12.04
C PHE A 157 -8.09 1.73 -11.22
N PHE A 158 -7.18 1.01 -10.59
CA PHE A 158 -7.53 -0.10 -9.72
C PHE A 158 -8.47 0.37 -8.60
N GLY A 159 -8.20 1.52 -8.00
CA GLY A 159 -9.06 2.14 -7.00
C GLY A 159 -10.51 2.39 -7.46
N GLN A 160 -10.83 2.37 -8.76
CA GLN A 160 -12.20 2.53 -9.25
C GLN A 160 -13.03 1.24 -9.18
N TYR A 161 -12.39 0.08 -9.03
CA TYR A 161 -13.09 -1.21 -9.02
C TYR A 161 -12.62 -2.16 -7.92
N ALA A 162 -11.49 -1.92 -7.28
CA ALA A 162 -11.01 -2.73 -6.18
C ALA A 162 -11.96 -2.68 -4.98
N ASN A 163 -12.05 -3.79 -4.27
CA ASN A 163 -12.84 -3.89 -3.06
C ASN A 163 -11.99 -4.48 -1.93
N PHE A 164 -11.77 -3.70 -0.88
CA PHE A 164 -11.02 -4.09 0.31
C PHE A 164 -11.87 -4.06 1.59
N LYS A 165 -13.19 -4.15 1.46
CA LYS A 165 -14.09 -4.20 2.63
C LYS A 165 -13.76 -5.34 3.58
N ASP A 166 -13.22 -6.43 3.03
CA ASP A 166 -12.83 -7.61 3.79
C ASP A 166 -11.36 -7.62 4.19
N LEU A 167 -10.68 -6.44 4.20
CA LEU A 167 -9.26 -6.35 4.57
C LEU A 167 -8.99 -6.94 5.97
N GLU A 168 -9.95 -6.88 6.86
CA GLU A 168 -9.85 -7.47 8.20
C GLU A 168 -9.70 -9.00 8.16
N ASN A 169 -10.18 -9.66 7.10
CA ASN A 169 -10.06 -11.10 6.91
C ASN A 169 -8.66 -11.55 6.49
N TYR A 170 -7.81 -10.61 6.03
CA TYR A 170 -6.40 -10.89 5.80
C TYR A 170 -5.68 -10.91 7.15
N ASN A 171 -5.20 -12.07 7.57
CA ASN A 171 -4.54 -12.27 8.87
C ASN A 171 -3.24 -13.06 8.70
N ASN A 172 -2.38 -12.96 9.69
CA ASN A 172 -1.07 -13.61 9.71
C ASN A 172 -0.21 -13.21 8.51
N GLY A 173 -0.23 -11.93 8.18
CA GLY A 173 0.64 -11.35 7.17
C GLY A 173 2.11 -11.40 7.59
N ASP A 174 2.99 -11.56 6.61
CA ASP A 174 4.44 -11.42 6.84
C ASP A 174 4.78 -9.93 6.95
N VAL A 175 5.18 -9.50 8.17
CA VAL A 175 5.44 -8.10 8.48
C VAL A 175 6.94 -7.82 8.46
N SER A 176 7.35 -6.84 7.69
CA SER A 176 8.72 -6.32 7.60
C SER A 176 8.78 -4.84 7.99
N ILE A 177 9.82 -4.44 8.72
CA ILE A 177 10.00 -3.07 9.21
C ILE A 177 11.44 -2.66 8.99
N ASN A 178 11.62 -1.53 8.33
CA ASN A 178 12.92 -0.87 8.25
C ASN A 178 12.95 0.33 9.21
N TRP A 179 13.75 0.22 10.25
CA TRP A 179 13.88 1.26 11.28
C TRP A 179 14.83 2.40 10.89
N ASN A 180 15.76 2.16 9.95
CA ASN A 180 16.73 3.16 9.51
C ASN A 180 16.10 4.23 8.61
N VAL A 181 15.20 3.77 7.75
CA VAL A 181 14.33 4.63 6.94
C VAL A 181 12.93 4.13 7.24
N PRO A 182 12.18 4.80 8.12
CA PRO A 182 10.91 4.26 8.59
C PRO A 182 10.02 3.82 7.43
N SER A 183 9.91 2.51 7.24
CA SER A 183 8.98 1.90 6.29
C SER A 183 8.43 0.60 6.85
N TYR A 184 7.23 0.27 6.44
CA TYR A 184 6.46 -0.85 6.96
C TYR A 184 5.82 -1.58 5.80
N ASP A 185 6.01 -2.89 5.79
CA ASP A 185 5.42 -3.77 4.80
C ASP A 185 4.61 -4.85 5.50
N VAL A 186 3.53 -5.27 4.85
CA VAL A 186 2.86 -6.53 5.19
C VAL A 186 2.45 -7.23 3.90
N GLU A 187 2.71 -8.53 3.83
CA GLU A 187 2.39 -9.37 2.68
C GLU A 187 1.37 -10.45 3.05
N TYR A 188 0.38 -10.64 2.17
CA TYR A 188 -0.67 -11.66 2.33
C TYR A 188 -0.77 -12.53 1.09
N LYS A 189 -0.93 -13.82 1.29
CA LYS A 189 -1.34 -14.72 0.20
C LYS A 189 -2.81 -14.47 -0.13
N MET A 190 -3.10 -14.11 -1.37
CA MET A 190 -4.47 -13.96 -1.84
C MET A 190 -5.02 -15.29 -2.34
N SER A 191 -6.34 -15.37 -2.48
CA SER A 191 -7.00 -16.47 -3.13
C SER A 191 -7.27 -16.14 -4.60
N ASN A 192 -7.18 -17.15 -5.49
CA ASN A 192 -7.67 -17.00 -6.86
C ASN A 192 -9.19 -16.75 -6.94
N LYS A 193 -9.92 -16.98 -5.84
CA LYS A 193 -11.36 -16.68 -5.72
C LYS A 193 -11.62 -15.24 -5.29
N ASP A 194 -10.57 -14.50 -4.85
CA ASP A 194 -10.66 -13.09 -4.48
C ASP A 194 -11.18 -12.27 -5.66
N GLU A 195 -12.10 -11.35 -5.41
CA GLU A 195 -12.75 -10.57 -6.45
C GLU A 195 -11.77 -9.60 -7.15
N ASN A 196 -10.84 -9.01 -6.39
CA ASN A 196 -9.79 -8.16 -6.97
C ASN A 196 -8.90 -8.97 -7.91
N VAL A 197 -8.54 -10.20 -7.51
CA VAL A 197 -7.70 -11.10 -8.33
C VAL A 197 -8.42 -11.47 -9.62
N LYS A 198 -9.70 -11.83 -9.56
CA LYS A 198 -10.50 -12.16 -10.77
C LYS A 198 -10.59 -10.97 -11.73
N GLN A 199 -10.86 -9.77 -11.19
CA GLN A 199 -10.95 -8.56 -11.99
C GLN A 199 -9.63 -8.22 -12.68
N LEU A 200 -8.50 -8.30 -11.96
CA LEU A 200 -7.17 -8.04 -12.52
C LEU A 200 -6.83 -9.05 -13.63
N ARG A 201 -7.08 -10.33 -13.39
CA ARG A 201 -6.85 -11.38 -14.41
C ARG A 201 -7.65 -11.11 -15.69
N SER A 202 -8.92 -10.74 -15.54
CA SER A 202 -9.77 -10.44 -16.69
C SER A 202 -9.32 -9.19 -17.44
N ARG A 203 -8.89 -8.13 -16.73
CA ARG A 203 -8.50 -6.85 -17.35
C ARG A 203 -7.17 -6.90 -18.07
N TYR A 204 -6.19 -7.55 -17.47
CA TYR A 204 -4.81 -7.57 -17.95
C TYR A 204 -4.41 -8.89 -18.61
N ASN A 205 -5.36 -9.81 -18.78
CA ASN A 205 -5.10 -11.13 -19.37
C ASN A 205 -3.86 -11.81 -18.76
N ILE A 206 -3.85 -11.91 -17.42
CA ILE A 206 -2.71 -12.42 -16.65
C ILE A 206 -2.60 -13.94 -16.87
N PRO A 207 -1.49 -14.44 -17.46
CA PRO A 207 -1.41 -15.82 -17.98
C PRO A 207 -0.99 -16.86 -16.93
N THR A 208 -1.10 -16.55 -15.65
CA THR A 208 -0.74 -17.47 -14.55
C THR A 208 -1.95 -17.79 -13.70
N ASP A 209 -2.05 -19.03 -13.27
CA ASP A 209 -3.06 -19.52 -12.32
C ASP A 209 -2.55 -19.52 -10.87
N LYS A 210 -1.26 -19.18 -10.65
CA LYS A 210 -0.69 -19.03 -9.31
C LYS A 210 -1.43 -17.92 -8.55
N ALA A 211 -1.85 -18.22 -7.33
CA ALA A 211 -2.44 -17.22 -6.45
C ALA A 211 -1.43 -16.10 -6.15
N PRO A 212 -1.82 -14.83 -6.25
CA PRO A 212 -0.89 -13.71 -6.05
C PRO A 212 -0.65 -13.41 -4.58
N MET A 213 0.32 -12.50 -4.35
CA MET A 213 0.58 -11.85 -3.08
C MET A 213 0.01 -10.43 -3.10
N LEU A 214 -0.67 -10.02 -2.04
CA LEU A 214 -0.96 -8.62 -1.76
C LEU A 214 0.16 -8.08 -0.87
N LYS A 215 0.84 -7.03 -1.32
CA LYS A 215 1.83 -6.29 -0.56
C LYS A 215 1.28 -4.91 -0.24
N MET A 216 1.33 -4.52 1.02
CA MET A 216 0.92 -3.21 1.51
C MET A 216 2.16 -2.52 2.06
N HIS A 217 2.56 -1.42 1.44
CA HIS A 217 3.78 -0.69 1.77
C HIS A 217 3.49 0.73 2.25
N ILE A 218 4.13 1.13 3.35
CA ILE A 218 4.04 2.48 3.92
C ILE A 218 5.45 3.03 4.10
N ASP A 219 5.74 4.18 3.52
CA ASP A 219 6.89 4.99 3.88
C ASP A 219 6.51 6.04 4.92
N GLY A 220 7.36 6.25 5.92
CA GLY A 220 7.16 7.24 6.98
C GLY A 220 6.42 6.72 8.20
N ASP A 221 5.78 7.61 8.95
CA ASP A 221 5.11 7.27 10.22
C ASP A 221 3.77 6.55 9.97
N LEU A 222 3.55 5.44 10.68
CA LEU A 222 2.26 4.72 10.69
C LEU A 222 1.11 5.58 11.20
N LYS A 223 1.39 6.52 12.10
CA LYS A 223 0.39 7.47 12.61
C LYS A 223 0.10 8.57 11.61
N GLY A 224 1.04 8.83 10.71
CA GLY A 224 0.87 9.75 9.62
C GLY A 224 -0.37 9.38 8.83
N SER A 225 -1.14 10.38 8.52
CA SER A 225 -2.34 10.23 7.74
C SER A 225 -2.04 10.42 6.26
N SER A 226 -0.79 10.76 5.91
CA SER A 226 -0.39 10.96 4.54
C SER A 226 -0.65 9.72 3.74
N VAL A 227 -1.46 9.92 2.74
CA VAL A 227 -1.82 8.90 1.81
C VAL A 227 -0.73 8.74 0.74
N GLY A 228 0.18 9.73 0.66
CA GLY A 228 1.20 9.84 -0.37
C GLY A 228 2.27 8.76 -0.35
N TYR A 229 2.38 8.08 0.77
CA TYR A 229 3.44 7.10 0.99
C TYR A 229 2.89 5.68 1.18
N LYS A 230 1.67 5.44 0.75
CA LYS A 230 1.02 4.14 0.87
C LYS A 230 0.73 3.59 -0.50
N ARG A 231 1.24 2.42 -0.79
CA ARG A 231 0.96 1.72 -2.04
C ARG A 231 0.50 0.29 -1.78
N LEU A 232 -0.35 -0.17 -2.65
CA LEU A 232 -0.72 -1.56 -2.80
C LEU A 232 0.01 -2.14 -4.00
N GLU A 233 0.47 -3.37 -3.88
CA GLU A 233 0.98 -4.14 -5.00
C GLU A 233 0.34 -5.52 -4.97
N ILE A 234 -0.21 -5.95 -6.09
CA ILE A 234 -0.69 -7.32 -6.26
C ILE A 234 0.26 -8.01 -7.23
N ASP A 235 1.08 -8.89 -6.67
CA ASP A 235 2.17 -9.56 -7.33
C ASP A 235 1.75 -10.97 -7.78
N PHE A 236 1.65 -11.16 -9.09
CA PHE A 236 1.35 -12.44 -9.76
C PHE A 236 2.62 -13.14 -10.27
N SER A 237 3.78 -12.66 -9.89
CA SER A 237 5.06 -13.14 -10.41
C SER A 237 5.22 -14.66 -10.24
N LYS A 238 5.75 -15.27 -11.29
CA LYS A 238 6.08 -16.68 -11.34
C LYS A 238 7.48 -16.80 -11.95
N GLU A 239 8.22 -17.82 -11.61
CA GLU A 239 9.59 -18.10 -12.09
C GLU A 239 9.87 -17.54 -13.50
N GLY A 240 10.77 -16.54 -13.56
CA GLY A 240 11.18 -15.88 -14.79
C GLY A 240 10.16 -14.97 -15.46
N ARG A 241 9.10 -14.54 -14.75
CA ARG A 241 8.15 -13.52 -15.22
C ARG A 241 7.63 -12.70 -14.06
N ASP A 242 7.94 -11.44 -14.07
CA ASP A 242 7.39 -10.48 -13.12
C ASP A 242 6.08 -9.92 -13.67
N ILE A 243 5.01 -10.05 -12.90
CA ILE A 243 3.71 -9.49 -13.26
C ILE A 243 3.14 -8.87 -11.99
N SER A 244 2.98 -7.57 -11.99
CA SER A 244 2.43 -6.86 -10.84
C SER A 244 1.49 -5.73 -11.24
N VAL A 245 0.60 -5.40 -10.32
CA VAL A 245 -0.24 -4.20 -10.39
C VAL A 245 0.08 -3.37 -9.16
N ILE A 246 0.48 -2.12 -9.36
CA ILE A 246 0.71 -1.16 -8.29
C ILE A 246 -0.39 -0.11 -8.32
N ASP A 247 -0.90 0.23 -7.13
CA ASP A 247 -1.94 1.24 -6.97
C ASP A 247 -1.67 2.11 -5.74
N TYR A 248 -1.93 3.40 -5.85
CA TYR A 248 -1.97 4.29 -4.71
C TYR A 248 -2.93 5.47 -4.92
N LEU A 249 -3.43 5.97 -3.82
CA LEU A 249 -4.19 7.20 -3.76
C LEU A 249 -3.52 8.10 -2.71
N SER A 250 -3.12 9.30 -3.11
CA SER A 250 -2.45 10.25 -2.23
C SER A 250 -3.13 11.62 -2.20
N TYR A 251 -2.95 12.32 -1.09
CA TYR A 251 -3.51 13.66 -0.89
C TYR A 251 -2.42 14.61 -0.38
N LYS A 252 -2.35 15.80 -0.97
CA LYS A 252 -1.33 16.80 -0.64
C LYS A 252 -1.81 18.21 -1.02
N PRO A 253 -1.11 19.27 -0.55
CA PRO A 253 -1.35 20.62 -1.05
C PRO A 253 -1.29 20.67 -2.58
N ALA A 254 -2.10 21.51 -3.17
CA ALA A 254 -2.02 21.74 -4.61
C ALA A 254 -0.65 22.34 -4.96
N LYS A 255 -0.01 21.82 -6.00
CA LYS A 255 1.20 22.46 -6.52
C LYS A 255 0.79 23.78 -7.19
N LYS A 256 1.56 24.82 -6.89
CA LYS A 256 1.46 26.09 -7.60
C LYS A 256 1.92 25.94 -9.03
#